data_df1b4cb972cc6437b0c7e1f7c1a3a9ba
#
_entry.id   df1b4cb972cc6437b0c7e1f7c1a3a9ba
#
_cell.length_a   1.000
_cell.length_b   1.000
_cell.length_c   1.000
_cell.angle_alpha   90.00
_cell.angle_beta   90.00
_cell.angle_gamma   90.00
#
_symmetry.space_group_name_H-M   'P 1'
#
loop_
_entity.id
_entity.type
_entity.pdbx_description
1 polymer ?
#
loop_
_entity_poly.entity_id
_entity_poly.type
_entity_poly.pdbx_seq_one_letter_code
_entity_poly.pdbx_strand_id
1 'polypeptide(L)'
;MSVRSWPQVLGVLADGGDLTADDTTWVIDEIFSDNATSAQIAAFGVAMKIKGPTPAELGGMAAGMLGHATLVRVEGDAVDIVGTGGDRSGSVNISTMSSVVVAAAGVPVVKHGNRAATSKAGGADVLEALGVRLALGAEAVARCVREVGVGFCFAPLFHAGLRFAGPARKEIGIPTVFNVLGPLTNPAQPRAGLVGCAFPELLPVIAGVFAERGASALVVRGNDGLDEITTSDITAAWVVSGGVRRAAVIDPARVGIALVPLDALRGGDAVLNAAVARDVFAGAEGPVRDAVLLNSAAAIVAYDLAVGAETAGQLAAALAADDPALGDALHAALGAGIERAAAAVDGGKAAELLDRWVALTAVLAG
;
A
#
# COMPACT_ATOMS: atom_id res chain seq x y z
N MET A 1 11.77 34.02 10.82
CA MET A 1 10.97 32.79 10.77
C MET A 1 9.83 32.94 11.74
N SER A 2 8.57 32.97 11.29
CA SER A 2 7.43 32.94 12.23
C SER A 2 7.43 31.57 12.93
N VAL A 3 7.35 31.58 14.26
CA VAL A 3 7.25 30.36 15.05
C VAL A 3 5.90 29.71 14.70
N ARG A 4 5.91 28.51 14.12
CA ARG A 4 4.68 27.74 13.85
C ARG A 4 3.96 27.47 15.18
N SER A 5 2.64 27.54 15.15
CA SER A 5 1.82 27.27 16.33
C SER A 5 0.50 26.62 15.95
N TRP A 6 -0.10 25.86 16.87
CA TRP A 6 -1.39 25.22 16.66
C TRP A 6 -2.51 26.21 16.27
N PRO A 7 -2.65 27.42 16.91
CA PRO A 7 -3.65 28.38 16.48
C PRO A 7 -3.49 28.85 15.02
N GLN A 8 -2.25 29.02 14.55
CA GLN A 8 -1.99 29.41 13.16
C GLN A 8 -2.38 28.29 12.19
N VAL A 9 -1.94 27.05 12.44
CA VAL A 9 -2.25 25.90 11.59
C VAL A 9 -3.76 25.66 11.54
N LEU A 10 -4.41 25.63 12.70
CA LEU A 10 -5.86 25.41 12.77
C LEU A 10 -6.66 26.57 12.19
N GLY A 11 -6.18 27.81 12.31
CA GLY A 11 -6.79 28.98 11.70
C GLY A 11 -6.81 28.89 10.18
N VAL A 12 -5.68 28.55 9.55
CA VAL A 12 -5.60 28.36 8.09
C VAL A 12 -6.58 27.28 7.63
N LEU A 13 -6.64 26.15 8.32
CA LEU A 13 -7.56 25.06 7.97
C LEU A 13 -9.03 25.44 8.19
N ALA A 14 -9.34 26.18 9.25
CA ALA A 14 -10.70 26.65 9.53
C ALA A 14 -11.22 27.61 8.47
N ASP A 15 -10.33 28.40 7.85
CA ASP A 15 -10.63 29.29 6.75
C ASP A 15 -10.63 28.57 5.37
N GLY A 16 -10.42 27.25 5.35
CA GLY A 16 -10.35 26.43 4.12
C GLY A 16 -9.05 26.60 3.33
N GLY A 17 -8.02 27.21 3.93
CA GLY A 17 -6.72 27.44 3.32
C GLY A 17 -5.84 26.17 3.33
N ASP A 18 -4.87 26.13 2.38
CA ASP A 18 -3.87 25.07 2.30
C ASP A 18 -2.68 25.36 3.22
N LEU A 19 -2.18 24.29 3.84
CA LEU A 19 -0.93 24.29 4.59
C LEU A 19 0.25 23.95 3.66
N THR A 20 1.43 24.41 4.01
CA THR A 20 2.65 23.95 3.34
C THR A 20 3.04 22.56 3.82
N ALA A 21 3.89 21.85 3.06
CA ALA A 21 4.47 20.58 3.48
C ALA A 21 5.23 20.71 4.82
N ASP A 22 5.92 21.84 5.01
CA ASP A 22 6.63 22.11 6.25
C ASP A 22 5.68 22.33 7.46
N ASP A 23 4.49 22.91 7.26
CA ASP A 23 3.51 23.08 8.32
C ASP A 23 2.95 21.73 8.76
N THR A 24 2.63 20.85 7.82
CA THR A 24 2.13 19.51 8.12
C THR A 24 3.21 18.59 8.67
N THR A 25 4.48 18.74 8.26
CA THR A 25 5.63 18.07 8.89
C THR A 25 5.72 18.48 10.36
N TRP A 26 5.67 19.79 10.66
CA TRP A 26 5.68 20.31 12.03
C TRP A 26 4.52 19.74 12.88
N VAL A 27 3.31 19.64 12.32
CA VAL A 27 2.17 19.04 13.04
C VAL A 27 2.46 17.59 13.43
N ILE A 28 3.03 16.81 12.53
CA ILE A 28 3.40 15.42 12.84
C ILE A 28 4.54 15.36 13.86
N ASP A 29 5.53 16.25 13.79
CA ASP A 29 6.61 16.34 14.78
C ASP A 29 6.07 16.62 16.17
N GLU A 30 5.10 17.55 16.32
CA GLU A 30 4.44 17.85 17.60
C GLU A 30 3.65 16.65 18.12
N ILE A 31 2.92 15.94 17.24
CA ILE A 31 2.15 14.76 17.63
C ILE A 31 3.09 13.62 18.07
N PHE A 32 4.14 13.35 17.31
CA PHE A 32 5.04 12.20 17.56
C PHE A 32 6.01 12.45 18.71
N SER A 33 6.20 13.73 19.10
CA SER A 33 6.96 14.14 20.27
C SER A 33 6.09 14.28 21.55
N ASP A 34 4.80 13.91 21.49
CA ASP A 34 3.83 14.02 22.60
C ASP A 34 3.60 15.47 23.08
N ASN A 35 3.79 16.45 22.18
CA ASN A 35 3.56 17.87 22.46
C ASN A 35 2.14 18.34 22.12
N ALA A 36 1.39 17.53 21.35
CA ALA A 36 0.04 17.86 20.91
C ALA A 36 -1.03 17.29 21.83
N THR A 37 -2.04 18.08 22.16
CA THR A 37 -3.21 17.61 22.91
C THR A 37 -4.17 16.81 21.99
N SER A 38 -4.97 15.91 22.58
CA SER A 38 -6.02 15.19 21.84
C SER A 38 -6.98 16.15 21.11
N ALA A 39 -7.28 17.30 21.69
CA ALA A 39 -8.12 18.32 21.06
C ALA A 39 -7.47 18.91 19.79
N GLN A 40 -6.17 19.19 19.82
CA GLN A 40 -5.42 19.70 18.66
C GLN A 40 -5.35 18.65 17.55
N ILE A 41 -5.06 17.39 17.90
CA ILE A 41 -5.00 16.27 16.95
C ILE A 41 -6.38 16.05 16.31
N ALA A 42 -7.46 16.06 17.11
CA ALA A 42 -8.82 15.90 16.63
C ALA A 42 -9.23 17.04 15.69
N ALA A 43 -8.99 18.28 16.09
CA ALA A 43 -9.30 19.48 15.30
C ALA A 43 -8.56 19.45 13.96
N PHE A 44 -7.26 19.15 13.96
CA PHE A 44 -6.46 19.01 12.74
C PHE A 44 -7.00 17.91 11.81
N GLY A 45 -7.23 16.71 12.36
CA GLY A 45 -7.70 15.58 11.56
C GLY A 45 -9.07 15.82 10.91
N VAL A 46 -9.99 16.45 11.63
CA VAL A 46 -11.34 16.76 11.14
C VAL A 46 -11.31 17.94 10.14
N ALA A 47 -10.59 19.01 10.44
CA ALA A 47 -10.48 20.17 9.56
C ALA A 47 -9.81 19.79 8.23
N MET A 48 -8.71 19.02 8.27
CA MET A 48 -8.03 18.50 7.10
C MET A 48 -8.95 17.58 6.25
N LYS A 49 -9.77 16.75 6.91
CA LYS A 49 -10.75 15.90 6.21
C LYS A 49 -11.82 16.73 5.51
N ILE A 50 -12.35 17.76 6.15
CA ILE A 50 -13.41 18.63 5.58
C ILE A 50 -12.88 19.42 4.39
N LYS A 51 -11.69 20.01 4.52
CA LYS A 51 -11.03 20.75 3.45
C LYS A 51 -10.65 19.84 2.27
N GLY A 52 -10.21 18.63 2.57
CA GLY A 52 -9.50 17.73 1.64
C GLY A 52 -7.99 18.09 1.56
N PRO A 53 -7.10 17.13 1.80
CA PRO A 53 -5.66 17.38 1.76
C PRO A 53 -5.16 17.59 0.31
N THR A 54 -4.14 18.42 0.15
CA THR A 54 -3.35 18.51 -1.07
C THR A 54 -2.22 17.46 -1.05
N PRO A 55 -1.59 17.14 -2.22
CA PRO A 55 -0.41 16.28 -2.24
C PRO A 55 0.73 16.81 -1.35
N ALA A 56 1.00 18.11 -1.36
CA ALA A 56 2.03 18.73 -0.53
C ALA A 56 1.77 18.55 0.98
N GLU A 57 0.52 18.74 1.42
CA GLU A 57 0.13 18.53 2.82
C GLU A 57 0.29 17.08 3.24
N LEU A 58 -0.20 16.14 2.42
CA LEU A 58 -0.11 14.72 2.71
C LEU A 58 1.34 14.23 2.64
N GLY A 59 2.12 14.75 1.69
CA GLY A 59 3.55 14.51 1.57
C GLY A 59 4.34 14.97 2.79
N GLY A 60 4.04 16.17 3.31
CA GLY A 60 4.64 16.72 4.53
C GLY A 60 4.32 15.89 5.76
N MET A 61 3.06 15.46 5.93
CA MET A 61 2.69 14.54 7.02
C MET A 61 3.49 13.23 6.94
N ALA A 62 3.59 12.65 5.75
CA ALA A 62 4.34 11.42 5.57
C ALA A 62 5.84 11.59 5.81
N ALA A 63 6.42 12.73 5.42
CA ALA A 63 7.81 13.08 5.70
C ALA A 63 8.08 13.20 7.21
N GLY A 64 7.20 13.88 7.94
CA GLY A 64 7.27 13.97 9.40
C GLY A 64 7.22 12.57 10.05
N MET A 65 6.29 11.70 9.62
CA MET A 65 6.22 10.32 10.13
C MET A 65 7.51 9.53 9.86
N LEU A 66 8.07 9.65 8.66
CA LEU A 66 9.31 8.97 8.29
C LEU A 66 10.52 9.52 9.06
N GLY A 67 10.51 10.82 9.39
CA GLY A 67 11.53 11.45 10.23
C GLY A 67 11.63 10.85 11.64
N HIS A 68 10.52 10.33 12.16
CA HIS A 68 10.44 9.64 13.46
C HIS A 68 10.47 8.11 13.35
N ALA A 69 10.55 7.56 12.14
CA ALA A 69 10.51 6.12 11.93
C ALA A 69 11.87 5.45 12.15
N THR A 70 11.85 4.20 12.58
CA THR A 70 13.02 3.32 12.46
C THR A 70 13.14 2.87 11.01
N LEU A 71 14.06 3.46 10.24
CA LEU A 71 14.21 3.15 8.82
C LEU A 71 14.79 1.77 8.57
N VAL A 72 14.34 1.12 7.50
CA VAL A 72 14.84 -0.16 6.99
C VAL A 72 15.67 0.11 5.72
N ARG A 73 16.92 -0.31 5.70
CA ARG A 73 17.80 -0.13 4.54
C ARG A 73 17.82 -1.40 3.70
N VAL A 74 17.18 -1.37 2.55
CA VAL A 74 17.17 -2.45 1.57
C VAL A 74 18.09 -2.08 0.42
N GLU A 75 18.87 -3.04 -0.06
CA GLU A 75 19.69 -2.87 -1.23
C GLU A 75 18.86 -3.03 -2.51
N GLY A 76 18.99 -2.09 -3.44
CA GLY A 76 18.25 -2.08 -4.70
C GLY A 76 16.81 -1.58 -4.57
N ASP A 77 16.05 -1.74 -5.65
CA ASP A 77 14.66 -1.32 -5.73
C ASP A 77 13.74 -2.42 -5.19
N ALA A 78 12.63 -2.01 -4.60
CA ALA A 78 11.59 -2.90 -4.09
C ALA A 78 10.20 -2.29 -4.33
N VAL A 79 9.15 -3.10 -4.16
CA VAL A 79 7.77 -2.65 -4.23
C VAL A 79 7.06 -2.83 -2.88
N ASP A 80 6.18 -1.88 -2.52
CA ASP A 80 5.17 -2.05 -1.47
C ASP A 80 3.82 -2.39 -2.09
N ILE A 81 3.06 -3.25 -1.42
CA ILE A 81 1.70 -3.63 -1.80
C ILE A 81 0.80 -3.40 -0.60
N VAL A 82 0.05 -2.32 -0.60
CA VAL A 82 -0.62 -1.83 0.61
C VAL A 82 -1.94 -1.13 0.29
N GLY A 83 -2.95 -1.32 1.13
CA GLY A 83 -4.20 -0.54 1.08
C GLY A 83 -4.30 0.43 2.24
N THR A 84 -5.16 1.44 2.10
CA THR A 84 -5.53 2.34 3.20
C THR A 84 -6.35 1.63 4.26
N GLY A 85 -6.99 0.52 3.89
CA GLY A 85 -8.05 -0.08 4.68
C GLY A 85 -9.32 0.78 4.70
N GLY A 86 -10.35 0.27 5.34
CA GLY A 86 -11.58 1.04 5.55
C GLY A 86 -12.66 0.84 4.49
N ASP A 87 -12.44 0.00 3.50
CA ASP A 87 -13.39 -0.39 2.45
C ASP A 87 -14.58 -1.20 2.96
N ARG A 88 -14.42 -1.89 4.12
CA ARG A 88 -15.42 -2.74 4.78
C ARG A 88 -15.94 -3.91 3.93
N SER A 89 -15.19 -4.30 2.90
CA SER A 89 -15.55 -5.43 2.02
C SER A 89 -15.59 -6.77 2.75
N GLY A 90 -14.71 -6.93 3.73
CA GLY A 90 -14.50 -8.20 4.41
C GLY A 90 -13.86 -9.25 3.49
N SER A 91 -13.11 -8.82 2.48
CA SER A 91 -12.38 -9.66 1.54
C SER A 91 -11.23 -10.42 2.22
N VAL A 92 -10.72 -11.45 1.53
CA VAL A 92 -9.45 -12.09 1.87
C VAL A 92 -8.30 -11.08 1.75
N ASN A 93 -7.15 -11.36 2.36
CA ASN A 93 -6.02 -10.43 2.37
C ASN A 93 -5.23 -10.48 1.06
N ILE A 94 -5.81 -9.90 -0.02
CA ILE A 94 -5.28 -9.92 -1.39
C ILE A 94 -3.85 -9.37 -1.40
N SER A 95 -3.61 -8.18 -0.83
CA SER A 95 -2.28 -7.56 -0.82
C SER A 95 -1.21 -8.41 -0.11
N THR A 96 -1.60 -9.15 0.93
CA THR A 96 -0.70 -10.06 1.65
C THR A 96 -0.31 -11.25 0.77
N MET A 97 -1.28 -11.88 0.09
CA MET A 97 -1.03 -12.96 -0.84
C MET A 97 -0.21 -12.49 -2.05
N SER A 98 -0.57 -11.34 -2.62
CA SER A 98 0.17 -10.73 -3.73
C SER A 98 1.64 -10.46 -3.38
N SER A 99 1.93 -10.08 -2.13
CA SER A 99 3.32 -9.84 -1.71
C SER A 99 4.19 -11.09 -1.81
N VAL A 100 3.65 -12.26 -1.48
CA VAL A 100 4.34 -13.54 -1.61
C VAL A 100 4.51 -13.93 -3.09
N VAL A 101 3.45 -13.77 -3.89
CA VAL A 101 3.47 -14.10 -5.32
C VAL A 101 4.44 -13.20 -6.10
N VAL A 102 4.44 -11.90 -5.84
CA VAL A 102 5.35 -10.91 -6.46
C VAL A 102 6.80 -11.22 -6.13
N ALA A 103 7.09 -11.53 -4.87
CA ALA A 103 8.45 -11.95 -4.47
C ALA A 103 8.85 -13.27 -5.13
N ALA A 104 7.95 -14.24 -5.24
CA ALA A 104 8.18 -15.50 -5.93
C ALA A 104 8.38 -15.33 -7.45
N ALA A 105 7.81 -14.27 -8.03
CA ALA A 105 8.04 -13.87 -9.42
C ALA A 105 9.38 -13.12 -9.63
N GLY A 106 10.20 -12.96 -8.57
CA GLY A 106 11.53 -12.38 -8.61
C GLY A 106 11.58 -10.85 -8.42
N VAL A 107 10.51 -10.24 -7.96
CA VAL A 107 10.46 -8.79 -7.65
C VAL A 107 10.58 -8.60 -6.13
N PRO A 108 11.60 -7.87 -5.62
CA PRO A 108 11.75 -7.65 -4.19
C PRO A 108 10.57 -6.88 -3.59
N VAL A 109 10.04 -7.36 -2.46
CA VAL A 109 8.90 -6.77 -1.77
C VAL A 109 9.29 -6.33 -0.37
N VAL A 110 8.98 -5.07 -0.02
CA VAL A 110 8.99 -4.61 1.38
C VAL A 110 7.59 -4.14 1.73
N LYS A 111 6.80 -5.05 2.30
CA LYS A 111 5.42 -4.73 2.65
C LYS A 111 5.37 -3.95 3.97
N HIS A 112 4.69 -2.80 3.94
CA HIS A 112 4.27 -2.10 5.15
C HIS A 112 2.86 -2.51 5.54
N GLY A 113 2.62 -2.78 6.82
CA GLY A 113 1.28 -3.21 7.24
C GLY A 113 1.07 -3.27 8.74
N ASN A 114 -0.19 -3.52 9.10
CA ASN A 114 -0.64 -3.56 10.49
C ASN A 114 -1.64 -4.70 10.71
N ARG A 115 -2.08 -4.87 11.96
CA ARG A 115 -3.24 -5.67 12.32
C ARG A 115 -4.54 -5.00 11.85
N ALA A 116 -5.61 -5.77 11.82
CA ALA A 116 -6.93 -5.25 11.49
C ALA A 116 -7.35 -4.13 12.45
N ALA A 117 -7.85 -3.02 11.89
CA ALA A 117 -8.52 -1.97 12.66
C ALA A 117 -10.05 -2.16 12.67
N THR A 118 -10.63 -2.62 11.57
CA THR A 118 -12.08 -2.75 11.37
C THR A 118 -12.50 -4.08 10.73
N SER A 119 -11.60 -4.77 10.03
CA SER A 119 -11.82 -6.09 9.43
C SER A 119 -11.60 -7.22 10.45
N LYS A 120 -11.95 -8.47 10.08
CA LYS A 120 -11.74 -9.65 10.93
C LYS A 120 -10.28 -10.08 11.05
N ALA A 121 -9.46 -9.80 10.01
CA ALA A 121 -8.05 -10.12 9.97
C ALA A 121 -7.29 -9.11 9.10
N GLY A 122 -6.24 -8.50 9.63
CA GLY A 122 -5.31 -7.66 8.88
C GLY A 122 -4.17 -8.48 8.28
N GLY A 123 -3.34 -7.84 7.44
CA GLY A 123 -2.20 -8.51 6.81
C GLY A 123 -1.23 -9.12 7.82
N ALA A 124 -0.97 -8.43 8.93
CA ALA A 124 -0.15 -8.92 10.02
C ALA A 124 -0.73 -10.19 10.68
N ASP A 125 -2.05 -10.21 10.92
CA ASP A 125 -2.72 -11.33 11.56
C ASP A 125 -2.64 -12.60 10.69
N VAL A 126 -2.79 -12.45 9.37
CA VAL A 126 -2.69 -13.57 8.42
C VAL A 126 -1.25 -14.05 8.29
N LEU A 127 -0.26 -13.16 8.25
CA LEU A 127 1.14 -13.56 8.20
C LEU A 127 1.55 -14.35 9.44
N GLU A 128 1.09 -13.96 10.64
CA GLU A 128 1.32 -14.75 11.86
C GLU A 128 0.63 -16.12 11.80
N ALA A 129 -0.60 -16.19 11.29
CA ALA A 129 -1.31 -17.46 11.08
C ALA A 129 -0.61 -18.36 10.02
N LEU A 130 0.09 -17.76 9.07
CA LEU A 130 0.97 -18.48 8.12
C LEU A 130 2.28 -18.95 8.76
N GLY A 131 2.65 -18.45 9.94
CA GLY A 131 3.85 -18.80 10.68
C GLY A 131 4.99 -17.77 10.62
N VAL A 132 4.80 -16.66 9.92
CA VAL A 132 5.81 -15.59 9.82
C VAL A 132 5.93 -14.85 11.16
N ARG A 133 7.15 -14.62 11.64
CA ARG A 133 7.41 -13.82 12.84
C ARG A 133 7.52 -12.34 12.45
N LEU A 134 6.68 -11.50 13.07
CA LEU A 134 6.57 -10.08 12.71
C LEU A 134 7.38 -9.14 13.61
N ALA A 135 7.73 -9.59 14.83
CA ALA A 135 8.49 -8.78 15.78
C ALA A 135 9.99 -8.74 15.42
N LEU A 136 10.29 -8.25 14.21
CA LEU A 136 11.64 -8.17 13.67
C LEU A 136 12.10 -6.72 13.59
N GLY A 137 13.35 -6.47 13.99
CA GLY A 137 13.99 -5.16 13.81
C GLY A 137 14.39 -4.91 12.35
N ALA A 138 14.82 -3.67 12.07
CA ALA A 138 15.10 -3.18 10.73
C ALA A 138 16.11 -4.06 9.95
N GLU A 139 17.20 -4.47 10.59
CA GLU A 139 18.21 -5.33 9.96
C GLU A 139 17.64 -6.72 9.60
N ALA A 140 16.83 -7.31 10.48
CA ALA A 140 16.20 -8.59 10.22
C ALA A 140 15.21 -8.52 9.05
N VAL A 141 14.43 -7.43 8.94
CA VAL A 141 13.56 -7.19 7.78
C VAL A 141 14.38 -7.04 6.50
N ALA A 142 15.46 -6.26 6.52
CA ALA A 142 16.37 -6.12 5.37
C ALA A 142 16.98 -7.47 4.94
N ARG A 143 17.35 -8.34 5.91
CA ARG A 143 17.81 -9.71 5.63
C ARG A 143 16.73 -10.55 4.97
N CYS A 144 15.48 -10.47 5.42
CA CYS A 144 14.36 -11.18 4.77
C CYS A 144 14.24 -10.80 3.29
N VAL A 145 14.32 -9.51 2.97
CA VAL A 145 14.28 -9.05 1.57
C VAL A 145 15.46 -9.60 0.77
N ARG A 146 16.67 -9.50 1.31
CA ARG A 146 17.88 -9.94 0.62
C ARG A 146 17.93 -11.47 0.41
N GLU A 147 17.52 -12.26 1.39
CA GLU A 147 17.70 -13.71 1.39
C GLU A 147 16.48 -14.48 0.83
N VAL A 148 15.28 -13.89 0.97
CA VAL A 148 14.02 -14.53 0.55
C VAL A 148 13.29 -13.73 -0.54
N GLY A 149 13.54 -12.43 -0.65
CA GLY A 149 12.86 -11.54 -1.59
C GLY A 149 11.67 -10.79 -0.99
N VAL A 150 11.29 -11.06 0.27
CA VAL A 150 10.17 -10.39 0.93
C VAL A 150 10.46 -10.06 2.38
N GLY A 151 10.09 -8.84 2.81
CA GLY A 151 10.15 -8.39 4.19
C GLY A 151 8.86 -7.71 4.61
N PHE A 152 8.55 -7.71 5.90
CA PHE A 152 7.37 -7.06 6.45
C PHE A 152 7.74 -6.04 7.52
N CYS A 153 7.40 -4.77 7.27
CA CYS A 153 7.53 -3.69 8.24
C CYS A 153 6.24 -3.61 9.07
N PHE A 154 6.27 -4.15 10.28
CA PHE A 154 5.11 -4.10 11.18
C PHE A 154 4.98 -2.69 11.78
N ALA A 155 3.99 -1.92 11.34
CA ALA A 155 3.83 -0.50 11.62
C ALA A 155 4.03 -0.08 13.10
N PRO A 156 3.52 -0.81 14.12
CA PRO A 156 3.73 -0.45 15.53
C PRO A 156 5.19 -0.45 15.98
N LEU A 157 6.05 -1.25 15.35
CA LEU A 157 7.47 -1.30 15.69
C LEU A 157 8.27 -0.19 15.03
N PHE A 158 7.85 0.25 13.85
CA PHE A 158 8.60 1.23 13.06
C PHE A 158 8.11 2.67 13.24
N HIS A 159 6.86 2.85 13.65
CA HIS A 159 6.21 4.15 13.87
C HIS A 159 5.67 4.29 15.29
N ALA A 160 6.55 4.17 16.28
CA ALA A 160 6.15 4.19 17.69
C ALA A 160 5.41 5.49 18.10
N GLY A 161 5.70 6.64 17.46
CA GLY A 161 5.05 7.92 17.71
C GLY A 161 3.56 7.95 17.36
N LEU A 162 3.10 7.07 16.46
CA LEU A 162 1.68 7.03 16.06
C LEU A 162 0.72 6.70 17.22
N ARG A 163 1.25 6.09 18.30
CA ARG A 163 0.49 5.82 19.54
C ARG A 163 -0.11 7.08 20.15
N PHE A 164 0.56 8.23 20.03
CA PHE A 164 0.09 9.49 20.58
C PHE A 164 -1.14 10.05 19.87
N ALA A 165 -1.32 9.73 18.58
CA ALA A 165 -2.55 10.05 17.84
C ALA A 165 -3.70 9.07 18.11
N GLY A 166 -3.41 7.92 18.72
CA GLY A 166 -4.38 6.82 18.93
C GLY A 166 -5.63 7.24 19.71
N PRO A 167 -5.51 7.85 20.90
CA PRO A 167 -6.66 8.29 21.70
C PRO A 167 -7.60 9.22 20.94
N ALA A 168 -7.07 10.30 20.35
CA ALA A 168 -7.86 11.27 19.58
C ALA A 168 -8.57 10.59 18.39
N ARG A 169 -7.88 9.74 17.63
CA ARG A 169 -8.46 9.01 16.50
C ARG A 169 -9.60 8.09 16.94
N LYS A 170 -9.46 7.42 18.09
CA LYS A 170 -10.50 6.56 18.64
C LYS A 170 -11.74 7.35 19.08
N GLU A 171 -11.54 8.51 19.72
CA GLU A 171 -12.64 9.38 20.19
C GLU A 171 -13.40 10.00 19.00
N ILE A 172 -12.70 10.46 17.94
CA ILE A 172 -13.30 10.98 16.71
C ILE A 172 -14.22 9.93 16.06
N GLY A 173 -13.81 8.66 16.03
CA GLY A 173 -14.61 7.53 15.54
C GLY A 173 -14.89 7.52 14.03
N ILE A 174 -14.34 8.46 13.26
CA ILE A 174 -14.46 8.53 11.80
C ILE A 174 -13.08 8.49 11.13
N PRO A 175 -12.97 7.99 9.88
CA PRO A 175 -11.74 8.09 9.12
C PRO A 175 -11.32 9.55 8.90
N THR A 176 -10.03 9.81 9.05
CA THR A 176 -9.40 11.12 8.82
C THR A 176 -8.17 10.93 7.93
N VAL A 177 -7.45 11.99 7.64
CA VAL A 177 -6.19 11.98 6.90
C VAL A 177 -5.14 10.98 7.46
N PHE A 178 -5.17 10.69 8.77
CA PHE A 178 -4.29 9.67 9.38
C PHE A 178 -4.51 8.25 8.84
N ASN A 179 -5.67 7.96 8.27
CA ASN A 179 -5.98 6.62 7.74
C ASN A 179 -5.31 6.34 6.39
N VAL A 180 -4.87 7.37 5.68
CA VAL A 180 -4.24 7.23 4.35
C VAL A 180 -2.71 7.41 4.38
N LEU A 181 -2.13 7.58 5.56
CA LEU A 181 -0.67 7.74 5.70
C LEU A 181 0.08 6.42 5.59
N GLY A 182 -0.54 5.28 5.93
CA GLY A 182 0.12 3.98 5.90
C GLY A 182 0.85 3.68 4.59
N PRO A 183 0.19 3.82 3.42
CA PRO A 183 0.84 3.62 2.11
C PRO A 183 1.98 4.59 1.78
N LEU A 184 2.05 5.72 2.45
CA LEU A 184 3.02 6.78 2.19
C LEU A 184 4.21 6.76 3.15
N THR A 185 4.19 5.86 4.14
CA THR A 185 5.13 5.88 5.28
C THR A 185 5.85 4.55 5.48
N ASN A 186 6.02 3.77 4.42
CA ASN A 186 6.82 2.55 4.49
C ASN A 186 8.26 2.89 4.93
N PRO A 187 8.76 2.30 6.03
CA PRO A 187 10.09 2.61 6.57
C PRO A 187 11.27 2.28 5.63
N ALA A 188 11.05 1.38 4.67
CA ALA A 188 12.03 1.07 3.64
C ALA A 188 12.02 2.03 2.44
N GLN A 189 10.99 2.89 2.33
CA GLN A 189 10.82 3.89 1.27
C GLN A 189 11.00 3.30 -0.14
N PRO A 190 10.30 2.21 -0.50
CA PRO A 190 10.43 1.59 -1.82
C PRO A 190 10.05 2.59 -2.91
N ARG A 191 10.75 2.52 -4.07
CA ARG A 191 10.48 3.38 -5.22
C ARG A 191 9.28 2.96 -6.04
N ALA A 192 8.70 1.79 -5.74
CA ALA A 192 7.51 1.28 -6.40
C ALA A 192 6.39 0.97 -5.40
N GLY A 193 5.13 1.12 -5.81
CA GLY A 193 3.97 0.81 -4.98
C GLY A 193 2.72 0.41 -5.76
N LEU A 194 2.03 -0.62 -5.28
CA LEU A 194 0.60 -0.82 -5.55
C LEU A 194 -0.16 -0.37 -4.32
N VAL A 195 -0.96 0.67 -4.47
CA VAL A 195 -1.64 1.35 -3.36
C VAL A 195 -3.14 1.31 -3.57
N GLY A 196 -3.82 0.53 -2.76
CA GLY A 196 -5.28 0.54 -2.69
C GLY A 196 -5.81 1.70 -1.84
N CYS A 197 -6.88 2.35 -2.27
CA CYS A 197 -7.47 3.46 -1.52
C CYS A 197 -9.00 3.37 -1.47
N ALA A 198 -9.56 3.22 -0.27
CA ALA A 198 -11.03 3.19 -0.09
C ALA A 198 -11.72 4.53 -0.33
N PHE A 199 -10.96 5.64 -0.42
CA PHE A 199 -11.47 7.01 -0.49
C PHE A 199 -11.24 7.57 -1.91
N PRO A 200 -12.28 7.64 -2.77
CA PRO A 200 -12.12 8.00 -4.18
C PRO A 200 -11.51 9.40 -4.39
N GLU A 201 -11.84 10.35 -3.52
CA GLU A 201 -11.32 11.72 -3.55
C GLU A 201 -9.81 11.80 -3.27
N LEU A 202 -9.25 10.79 -2.61
CA LEU A 202 -7.84 10.79 -2.22
C LEU A 202 -6.92 10.05 -3.21
N LEU A 203 -7.47 9.31 -4.20
CA LEU A 203 -6.64 8.65 -5.22
C LEU A 203 -5.69 9.64 -5.92
N PRO A 204 -6.19 10.78 -6.48
CA PRO A 204 -5.30 11.74 -7.15
C PRO A 204 -4.31 12.41 -6.19
N VAL A 205 -4.67 12.55 -4.92
CA VAL A 205 -3.80 13.15 -3.89
C VAL A 205 -2.63 12.22 -3.59
N ILE A 206 -2.91 10.95 -3.30
CA ILE A 206 -1.89 9.92 -3.06
C ILE A 206 -0.98 9.77 -4.29
N ALA A 207 -1.55 9.69 -5.48
CA ALA A 207 -0.80 9.66 -6.74
C ALA A 207 0.13 10.88 -6.90
N GLY A 208 -0.33 12.07 -6.45
CA GLY A 208 0.47 13.29 -6.41
C GLY A 208 1.69 13.16 -5.52
N VAL A 209 1.54 12.60 -4.33
CA VAL A 209 2.67 12.38 -3.40
C VAL A 209 3.73 11.45 -4.02
N PHE A 210 3.32 10.37 -4.69
CA PHE A 210 4.26 9.48 -5.38
C PHE A 210 4.97 10.18 -6.55
N ALA A 211 4.24 11.00 -7.33
CA ALA A 211 4.82 11.78 -8.42
C ALA A 211 5.86 12.80 -7.91
N GLU A 212 5.54 13.55 -6.85
CA GLU A 212 6.45 14.51 -6.22
C GLU A 212 7.72 13.85 -5.65
N ARG A 213 7.61 12.59 -5.19
CA ARG A 213 8.76 11.79 -4.72
C ARG A 213 9.58 11.17 -5.86
N GLY A 214 9.14 11.29 -7.11
CA GLY A 214 9.76 10.62 -8.26
C GLY A 214 9.66 9.09 -8.20
N ALA A 215 8.69 8.56 -7.44
CA ALA A 215 8.41 7.13 -7.35
C ALA A 215 7.41 6.69 -8.42
N SER A 216 7.34 5.38 -8.68
CA SER A 216 6.34 4.78 -9.57
C SER A 216 5.25 4.10 -8.76
N ALA A 217 3.99 4.29 -9.14
CA ALA A 217 2.88 3.68 -8.41
C ALA A 217 1.67 3.43 -9.31
N LEU A 218 0.90 2.40 -8.95
CA LEU A 218 -0.50 2.29 -9.32
C LEU A 218 -1.33 2.55 -8.06
N VAL A 219 -2.10 3.65 -8.05
CA VAL A 219 -3.03 3.99 -6.96
C VAL A 219 -4.42 3.61 -7.43
N VAL A 220 -5.07 2.67 -6.76
CA VAL A 220 -6.23 1.95 -7.29
C VAL A 220 -7.42 1.94 -6.33
N ARG A 221 -8.62 1.79 -6.90
CA ARG A 221 -9.86 1.55 -6.16
C ARG A 221 -10.87 0.85 -7.05
N GLY A 222 -11.39 -0.28 -6.60
CA GLY A 222 -12.50 -0.95 -7.27
C GLY A 222 -13.77 -0.07 -7.29
N ASN A 223 -14.54 -0.10 -8.36
CA ASN A 223 -15.84 0.58 -8.41
C ASN A 223 -16.83 0.05 -7.37
N ASP A 224 -16.68 -1.21 -6.94
CA ASP A 224 -17.39 -1.84 -5.85
C ASP A 224 -16.98 -1.33 -4.44
N GLY A 225 -15.95 -0.49 -4.38
CA GLY A 225 -15.44 0.13 -3.16
C GLY A 225 -14.20 -0.51 -2.57
N LEU A 226 -13.75 -1.65 -3.11
CA LEU A 226 -12.58 -2.37 -2.65
C LEU A 226 -11.31 -1.50 -2.75
N ASP A 227 -10.49 -1.47 -1.71
CA ASP A 227 -9.18 -0.81 -1.73
C ASP A 227 -8.07 -1.72 -2.28
N GLU A 228 -8.40 -2.39 -3.39
CA GLU A 228 -7.56 -3.29 -4.20
C GLU A 228 -8.03 -3.20 -5.66
N ILE A 229 -7.37 -3.88 -6.58
CA ILE A 229 -7.94 -4.11 -7.92
C ILE A 229 -8.97 -5.24 -7.79
N THR A 230 -10.21 -4.91 -8.10
CA THR A 230 -11.32 -5.86 -7.99
C THR A 230 -11.45 -6.75 -9.23
N THR A 231 -12.04 -7.92 -9.05
CA THR A 231 -12.52 -8.80 -10.12
C THR A 231 -14.04 -8.83 -10.21
N SER A 232 -14.74 -7.94 -9.49
CA SER A 232 -16.21 -7.86 -9.56
C SER A 232 -16.71 -6.72 -10.45
N ASP A 233 -15.85 -5.75 -10.77
CA ASP A 233 -16.13 -4.57 -11.58
C ASP A 233 -14.82 -4.05 -12.17
N ILE A 234 -14.86 -2.94 -12.88
CA ILE A 234 -13.68 -2.18 -13.27
C ILE A 234 -13.06 -1.48 -12.04
N THR A 235 -11.80 -1.12 -12.15
CA THR A 235 -11.04 -0.42 -11.12
C THR A 235 -10.56 0.92 -11.63
N ALA A 236 -10.85 2.00 -10.90
CA ALA A 236 -10.24 3.30 -11.13
C ALA A 236 -8.75 3.24 -10.71
N ALA A 237 -7.87 3.74 -11.57
CA ALA A 237 -6.43 3.72 -11.34
C ALA A 237 -5.80 5.09 -11.65
N TRP A 238 -4.74 5.42 -10.91
CA TRP A 238 -3.77 6.45 -11.28
C TRP A 238 -2.43 5.78 -11.51
N VAL A 239 -1.92 5.90 -12.72
CA VAL A 239 -0.56 5.42 -13.10
C VAL A 239 0.41 6.56 -12.86
N VAL A 240 1.47 6.28 -12.11
CA VAL A 240 2.50 7.26 -11.72
C VAL A 240 3.87 6.74 -12.10
N SER A 241 4.65 7.51 -12.85
CA SER A 241 6.07 7.26 -13.09
C SER A 241 6.75 8.51 -13.66
N GLY A 242 8.05 8.70 -13.40
CA GLY A 242 8.82 9.82 -13.93
C GLY A 242 8.30 11.20 -13.53
N GLY A 243 7.65 11.34 -12.37
CA GLY A 243 7.02 12.59 -11.92
C GLY A 243 5.67 12.91 -12.59
N VAL A 244 5.21 12.06 -13.51
CA VAL A 244 3.92 12.21 -14.20
C VAL A 244 2.89 11.30 -13.59
N ARG A 245 1.64 11.73 -13.53
CA ARG A 245 0.49 10.91 -13.09
C ARG A 245 -0.68 11.08 -14.04
N ARG A 246 -1.38 9.97 -14.38
CA ARG A 246 -2.54 9.97 -15.24
C ARG A 246 -3.60 9.00 -14.74
N ALA A 247 -4.85 9.40 -14.89
CA ALA A 247 -5.98 8.52 -14.62
C ALA A 247 -6.11 7.43 -15.70
N ALA A 248 -6.44 6.23 -15.28
CA ALA A 248 -6.71 5.09 -16.15
C ALA A 248 -7.81 4.23 -15.53
N VAL A 249 -8.28 3.24 -16.27
CA VAL A 249 -9.22 2.23 -15.80
C VAL A 249 -8.61 0.85 -16.06
N ILE A 250 -8.72 -0.03 -15.09
CA ILE A 250 -8.37 -1.44 -15.23
C ILE A 250 -9.67 -2.23 -15.34
N ASP A 251 -9.83 -2.95 -16.45
CA ASP A 251 -10.93 -3.87 -16.71
C ASP A 251 -10.39 -5.31 -16.70
N PRO A 252 -10.78 -6.13 -15.71
CA PRO A 252 -10.33 -7.53 -15.62
C PRO A 252 -10.61 -8.34 -16.88
N ALA A 253 -11.71 -8.10 -17.56
CA ALA A 253 -12.08 -8.83 -18.78
C ALA A 253 -11.06 -8.61 -19.92
N ARG A 254 -10.40 -7.45 -19.99
CA ARG A 254 -9.38 -7.13 -20.99
C ARG A 254 -8.06 -7.89 -20.78
N VAL A 255 -7.87 -8.49 -19.63
CA VAL A 255 -6.71 -9.34 -19.30
C VAL A 255 -7.09 -10.80 -19.08
N GLY A 256 -8.28 -11.21 -19.58
CA GLY A 256 -8.73 -12.58 -19.55
C GLY A 256 -9.29 -13.08 -18.22
N ILE A 257 -9.57 -12.18 -17.27
CA ILE A 257 -10.17 -12.53 -15.98
C ILE A 257 -11.68 -12.31 -16.02
N ALA A 258 -12.43 -13.36 -15.71
CA ALA A 258 -13.89 -13.29 -15.66
C ALA A 258 -14.38 -12.48 -14.46
N LEU A 259 -15.41 -11.66 -14.66
CA LEU A 259 -16.06 -10.95 -13.57
C LEU A 259 -16.83 -11.92 -12.67
N VAL A 260 -16.68 -11.74 -11.36
CA VAL A 260 -17.36 -12.54 -10.32
C VAL A 260 -18.00 -11.60 -9.28
N PRO A 261 -19.06 -12.04 -8.57
CA PRO A 261 -19.59 -11.26 -7.47
C PRO A 261 -18.55 -11.00 -6.39
N LEU A 262 -18.54 -9.81 -5.77
CA LEU A 262 -17.60 -9.45 -4.71
C LEU A 262 -17.58 -10.47 -3.55
N ASP A 263 -18.72 -11.10 -3.26
CA ASP A 263 -18.83 -12.16 -2.26
C ASP A 263 -17.93 -13.40 -2.55
N ALA A 264 -17.50 -13.61 -3.79
CA ALA A 264 -16.54 -14.64 -4.14
C ALA A 264 -15.13 -14.39 -3.57
N LEU A 265 -14.84 -13.14 -3.16
CA LEU A 265 -13.60 -12.73 -2.52
C LEU A 265 -13.74 -12.64 -0.98
N ARG A 266 -14.90 -13.06 -0.41
CA ARG A 266 -15.15 -12.91 1.03
C ARG A 266 -14.16 -13.72 1.85
N GLY A 267 -13.54 -13.06 2.82
CA GLY A 267 -12.65 -13.64 3.82
C GLY A 267 -13.32 -13.91 5.16
N GLY A 268 -12.50 -14.31 6.10
CA GLY A 268 -12.89 -14.60 7.48
C GLY A 268 -11.87 -14.13 8.50
N ASP A 269 -11.64 -14.94 9.52
CA ASP A 269 -10.58 -14.72 10.49
C ASP A 269 -9.19 -15.05 9.89
N ALA A 270 -8.16 -14.80 10.66
CA ALA A 270 -6.79 -15.00 10.22
C ALA A 270 -6.47 -16.46 9.85
N VAL A 271 -7.07 -17.42 10.53
CA VAL A 271 -6.85 -18.86 10.28
C VAL A 271 -7.48 -19.27 8.96
N LEU A 272 -8.72 -18.85 8.70
CA LEU A 272 -9.38 -19.10 7.42
C LEU A 272 -8.62 -18.43 6.27
N ASN A 273 -8.25 -17.17 6.42
CA ASN A 273 -7.54 -16.43 5.36
C ASN A 273 -6.14 -16.99 5.11
N ALA A 274 -5.45 -17.51 6.14
CA ALA A 274 -4.18 -18.21 5.97
C ALA A 274 -4.34 -19.55 5.22
N ALA A 275 -5.43 -20.29 5.44
CA ALA A 275 -5.71 -21.50 4.68
C ALA A 275 -5.96 -21.17 3.21
N VAL A 276 -6.81 -20.18 2.91
CA VAL A 276 -7.05 -19.69 1.55
C VAL A 276 -5.74 -19.26 0.87
N ALA A 277 -4.85 -18.56 1.59
CA ALA A 277 -3.55 -18.16 1.04
C ALA A 277 -2.68 -19.37 0.69
N ARG A 278 -2.63 -20.41 1.52
CA ARG A 278 -1.90 -21.64 1.22
C ARG A 278 -2.45 -22.37 0.00
N ASP A 279 -3.78 -22.41 -0.13
CA ASP A 279 -4.44 -23.03 -1.30
C ASP A 279 -4.06 -22.27 -2.59
N VAL A 280 -4.10 -20.93 -2.58
CA VAL A 280 -3.65 -20.11 -3.72
C VAL A 280 -2.18 -20.36 -4.06
N PHE A 281 -1.30 -20.39 -3.06
CA PHE A 281 0.13 -20.63 -3.30
C PHE A 281 0.43 -22.06 -3.78
N ALA A 282 -0.46 -23.01 -3.48
CA ALA A 282 -0.40 -24.38 -3.98
C ALA A 282 -1.01 -24.55 -5.38
N GLY A 283 -1.47 -23.45 -6.01
CA GLY A 283 -2.00 -23.47 -7.38
C GLY A 283 -3.52 -23.66 -7.48
N ALA A 284 -4.28 -23.61 -6.37
CA ALA A 284 -5.74 -23.73 -6.44
C ALA A 284 -6.33 -22.63 -7.33
N GLU A 285 -7.15 -23.04 -8.30
CA GLU A 285 -7.85 -22.14 -9.21
C GLU A 285 -9.08 -21.50 -8.54
N GLY A 286 -9.53 -20.35 -9.07
CA GLY A 286 -10.76 -19.69 -8.66
C GLY A 286 -10.63 -18.18 -8.44
N PRO A 287 -11.71 -17.52 -8.04
CA PRO A 287 -11.80 -16.06 -7.96
C PRO A 287 -10.73 -15.39 -7.10
N VAL A 288 -10.35 -16.01 -6.00
CA VAL A 288 -9.31 -15.46 -5.10
C VAL A 288 -7.95 -15.49 -5.79
N ARG A 289 -7.61 -16.60 -6.48
CA ARG A 289 -6.37 -16.67 -7.27
C ARG A 289 -6.35 -15.59 -8.34
N ASP A 290 -7.44 -15.40 -9.08
CA ASP A 290 -7.54 -14.40 -10.13
C ASP A 290 -7.32 -12.98 -9.60
N ALA A 291 -7.94 -12.63 -8.48
CA ALA A 291 -7.73 -11.36 -7.82
C ALA A 291 -6.27 -11.18 -7.35
N VAL A 292 -5.67 -12.23 -6.77
CA VAL A 292 -4.25 -12.20 -6.34
C VAL A 292 -3.32 -12.04 -7.54
N LEU A 293 -3.55 -12.75 -8.65
CA LEU A 293 -2.71 -12.63 -9.86
C LEU A 293 -2.81 -11.23 -10.46
N LEU A 294 -4.01 -10.64 -10.52
CA LEU A 294 -4.22 -9.31 -11.07
C LEU A 294 -3.55 -8.22 -10.22
N ASN A 295 -3.69 -8.29 -8.90
CA ASN A 295 -3.01 -7.37 -7.99
C ASN A 295 -1.49 -7.59 -7.98
N SER A 296 -1.02 -8.84 -8.08
CA SER A 296 0.40 -9.14 -8.25
C SER A 296 0.96 -8.55 -9.54
N ALA A 297 0.24 -8.67 -10.63
CA ALA A 297 0.62 -8.08 -11.92
C ALA A 297 0.78 -6.56 -11.83
N ALA A 298 -0.15 -5.88 -11.17
CA ALA A 298 -0.09 -4.43 -10.99
C ALA A 298 1.12 -3.98 -10.14
N ALA A 299 1.46 -4.76 -9.11
CA ALA A 299 2.66 -4.50 -8.31
C ALA A 299 3.95 -4.72 -9.13
N ILE A 300 3.99 -5.77 -9.96
CA ILE A 300 5.09 -6.02 -10.90
C ILE A 300 5.22 -4.87 -11.90
N VAL A 301 4.11 -4.38 -12.46
CA VAL A 301 4.09 -3.23 -13.38
C VAL A 301 4.62 -1.97 -12.69
N ALA A 302 4.21 -1.69 -11.46
CA ALA A 302 4.72 -0.54 -10.71
C ALA A 302 6.24 -0.63 -10.48
N TYR A 303 6.74 -1.83 -10.18
CA TYR A 303 8.17 -2.09 -10.04
C TYR A 303 8.91 -1.93 -11.38
N ASP A 304 8.40 -2.55 -12.45
CA ASP A 304 8.98 -2.47 -13.79
C ASP A 304 9.07 -1.02 -14.29
N LEU A 305 8.07 -0.17 -14.00
CA LEU A 305 8.11 1.27 -14.25
C LEU A 305 9.23 1.96 -13.45
N ALA A 306 9.43 1.58 -12.19
CA ALA A 306 10.43 2.21 -11.32
C ALA A 306 11.87 1.90 -11.75
N VAL A 307 12.11 0.68 -12.26
CA VAL A 307 13.45 0.24 -12.70
C VAL A 307 13.69 0.45 -14.18
N GLY A 308 12.70 0.95 -14.93
CA GLY A 308 12.81 1.16 -16.38
C GLY A 308 12.90 -0.13 -17.18
N ALA A 309 12.19 -1.18 -16.75
CA ALA A 309 12.17 -2.47 -17.43
C ALA A 309 11.52 -2.36 -18.82
N GLU A 310 12.02 -3.14 -19.80
CA GLU A 310 11.50 -3.17 -21.17
C GLU A 310 10.00 -3.52 -21.22
N THR A 311 9.54 -4.42 -20.34
CA THR A 311 8.15 -4.82 -20.17
C THR A 311 7.19 -3.67 -19.88
N ALA A 312 7.67 -2.59 -19.26
CA ALA A 312 6.90 -1.39 -18.96
C ALA A 312 7.15 -0.23 -19.94
N GLY A 313 8.01 -0.41 -20.95
CA GLY A 313 8.47 0.67 -21.83
C GLY A 313 7.35 1.36 -22.59
N GLN A 314 6.39 0.61 -23.15
CA GLN A 314 5.23 1.18 -23.85
C GLN A 314 4.31 1.95 -22.91
N LEU A 315 4.07 1.43 -21.71
CA LEU A 315 3.27 2.10 -20.68
C LEU A 315 3.94 3.40 -20.23
N ALA A 316 5.25 3.39 -19.99
CA ALA A 316 6.03 4.57 -19.61
C ALA A 316 5.99 5.65 -20.71
N ALA A 317 6.11 5.26 -21.97
CA ALA A 317 6.04 6.17 -23.10
C ALA A 317 4.63 6.78 -23.25
N ALA A 318 3.57 5.98 -23.16
CA ALA A 318 2.19 6.44 -23.24
C ALA A 318 1.85 7.40 -22.08
N LEU A 319 2.32 7.07 -20.86
CA LEU A 319 2.15 7.92 -19.67
C LEU A 319 2.81 9.30 -19.87
N ALA A 320 4.05 9.33 -20.35
CA ALA A 320 4.81 10.57 -20.56
C ALA A 320 4.21 11.44 -21.67
N ALA A 321 3.72 10.82 -22.74
CA ALA A 321 3.15 11.51 -23.91
C ALA A 321 1.71 11.99 -23.74
N ASP A 322 1.02 11.62 -22.64
CA ASP A 322 -0.45 11.79 -22.49
C ASP A 322 -1.22 11.08 -23.63
N ASP A 323 -0.77 9.90 -23.98
CA ASP A 323 -1.31 9.17 -25.12
C ASP A 323 -2.68 8.54 -24.76
N PRO A 324 -3.71 8.70 -25.61
CA PRO A 324 -5.00 8.03 -25.42
C PRO A 324 -4.89 6.49 -25.37
N ALA A 325 -3.80 5.91 -25.88
CA ALA A 325 -3.51 4.47 -25.78
C ALA A 325 -2.98 4.03 -24.40
N LEU A 326 -2.88 4.94 -23.40
CA LEU A 326 -2.42 4.61 -22.04
C LEU A 326 -3.17 3.38 -21.46
N GLY A 327 -4.48 3.31 -21.66
CA GLY A 327 -5.30 2.21 -21.19
C GLY A 327 -4.92 0.88 -21.83
N ASP A 328 -4.62 0.86 -23.13
CA ASP A 328 -4.20 -0.34 -23.87
C ASP A 328 -2.81 -0.79 -23.42
N ALA A 329 -1.87 0.15 -23.28
CA ALA A 329 -0.53 -0.12 -22.79
C ALA A 329 -0.54 -0.66 -21.34
N LEU A 330 -1.43 -0.13 -20.48
CA LEU A 330 -1.60 -0.63 -19.12
C LEU A 330 -2.10 -2.08 -19.11
N HIS A 331 -3.14 -2.41 -19.90
CA HIS A 331 -3.66 -3.77 -19.94
C HIS A 331 -2.65 -4.76 -20.54
N ALA A 332 -1.87 -4.36 -21.54
CA ALA A 332 -0.79 -5.17 -22.07
C ALA A 332 0.29 -5.48 -21.02
N ALA A 333 0.71 -4.46 -20.25
CA ALA A 333 1.66 -4.64 -19.16
C ALA A 333 1.10 -5.52 -18.03
N LEU A 334 -0.19 -5.35 -17.68
CA LEU A 334 -0.87 -6.21 -16.70
C LEU A 334 -0.95 -7.65 -17.19
N GLY A 335 -1.25 -7.91 -18.46
CA GLY A 335 -1.25 -9.26 -19.05
C GLY A 335 0.09 -9.97 -18.87
N ALA A 336 1.20 -9.30 -19.22
CA ALA A 336 2.54 -9.85 -19.01
C ALA A 336 2.86 -10.06 -17.50
N GLY A 337 2.39 -9.18 -16.65
CA GLY A 337 2.51 -9.32 -15.19
C GLY A 337 1.74 -10.53 -14.64
N ILE A 338 0.53 -10.78 -15.15
CA ILE A 338 -0.30 -11.95 -14.79
C ILE A 338 0.43 -13.25 -15.18
N GLU A 339 1.01 -13.32 -16.38
CA GLU A 339 1.77 -14.50 -16.81
C GLU A 339 2.96 -14.78 -15.87
N ARG A 340 3.70 -13.75 -15.45
CA ARG A 340 4.81 -13.87 -14.50
C ARG A 340 4.33 -14.34 -13.11
N ALA A 341 3.23 -13.77 -12.62
CA ALA A 341 2.64 -14.14 -11.34
C ALA A 341 2.09 -15.57 -11.35
N ALA A 342 1.38 -15.96 -12.42
CA ALA A 342 0.86 -17.31 -12.61
C ALA A 342 1.99 -18.34 -12.66
N ALA A 343 3.06 -18.08 -13.42
CA ALA A 343 4.22 -18.96 -13.47
C ALA A 343 4.90 -19.17 -12.11
N ALA A 344 4.87 -18.17 -11.22
CA ALA A 344 5.41 -18.32 -9.87
C ALA A 344 4.51 -19.18 -8.96
N VAL A 345 3.20 -19.10 -9.14
CA VAL A 345 2.23 -19.95 -8.40
C VAL A 345 2.26 -21.37 -8.92
N ASP A 346 2.06 -21.56 -10.22
CA ASP A 346 1.94 -22.87 -10.87
C ASP A 346 3.25 -23.68 -10.83
N GLY A 347 4.38 -22.97 -10.79
CA GLY A 347 5.70 -23.58 -10.59
C GLY A 347 6.06 -23.89 -9.12
N GLY A 348 5.12 -23.67 -8.16
CA GLY A 348 5.34 -23.95 -6.73
C GLY A 348 6.22 -22.94 -6.00
N LYS A 349 6.76 -21.93 -6.69
CA LYS A 349 7.71 -20.95 -6.10
C LYS A 349 7.09 -20.11 -4.97
N ALA A 350 5.78 -19.83 -5.05
CA ALA A 350 5.08 -19.06 -4.03
C ALA A 350 5.01 -19.83 -2.69
N ALA A 351 4.69 -21.11 -2.74
CA ALA A 351 4.67 -21.98 -1.55
C ALA A 351 6.09 -22.14 -0.95
N GLU A 352 7.09 -22.43 -1.79
CA GLU A 352 8.49 -22.57 -1.35
C GLU A 352 9.03 -21.27 -0.73
N LEU A 353 8.68 -20.11 -1.30
CA LEU A 353 9.09 -18.81 -0.76
C LEU A 353 8.47 -18.57 0.62
N LEU A 354 7.19 -18.87 0.81
CA LEU A 354 6.54 -18.76 2.11
C LEU A 354 7.26 -19.62 3.16
N ASP A 355 7.55 -20.88 2.84
CA ASP A 355 8.23 -21.79 3.78
C ASP A 355 9.63 -21.28 4.15
N ARG A 356 10.40 -20.78 3.19
CA ARG A 356 11.69 -20.13 3.42
C ARG A 356 11.56 -18.88 4.28
N TRP A 357 10.54 -18.07 4.06
CA TRP A 357 10.29 -16.84 4.83
C TRP A 357 9.94 -17.17 6.28
N VAL A 358 9.04 -18.14 6.49
CA VAL A 358 8.69 -18.64 7.83
C VAL A 358 9.93 -19.15 8.57
N ALA A 359 10.73 -20.00 7.92
CA ALA A 359 11.96 -20.55 8.51
C ALA A 359 12.96 -19.43 8.87
N LEU A 360 13.20 -18.47 7.95
CA LEU A 360 14.14 -17.38 8.20
C LEU A 360 13.67 -16.48 9.34
N THR A 361 12.38 -16.09 9.36
CA THR A 361 11.85 -15.23 10.41
C THR A 361 11.88 -15.89 11.78
N ALA A 362 11.72 -17.22 11.87
CA ALA A 362 11.87 -17.96 13.12
C ALA A 362 13.31 -17.90 13.65
N VAL A 363 14.30 -18.00 12.77
CA VAL A 363 15.74 -17.87 13.14
C VAL A 363 16.07 -16.44 13.57
N LEU A 364 15.48 -15.42 12.92
CA LEU A 364 15.77 -14.01 13.19
C LEU A 364 15.06 -13.46 14.45
N ALA A 365 14.01 -14.13 14.88
CA ALA A 365 13.27 -13.74 16.08
C ALA A 365 13.91 -14.27 17.40
N GLY A 366 14.98 -15.08 17.30
CA GLY A 366 15.75 -15.60 18.41
C GLY A 366 15.20 -16.87 18.95
#